data_4a6781e2ded8dd6012c4c18c3b546d82
#
_entry.id   4a6781e2ded8dd6012c4c18c3b546d82
#
_cell.length_a   1.000
_cell.length_b   1.000
_cell.length_c   1.000
_cell.angle_alpha   90.00
_cell.angle_beta   90.00
_cell.angle_gamma   90.00
#
_symmetry.space_group_name_H-M   'P 1'
#
loop_
_entity.id
_entity.type
_entity.pdbx_description
1 polymer ?
#
loop_
_entity_poly.entity_id
_entity_poly.type
_entity_poly.pdbx_seq_one_letter_code
_entity_poly.pdbx_strand_id
1 'polypeptide(L)'
;QQVQAIANLRPEGYVGTPSFLRIIIEKADETGADVRSLSKACVSGEALPGVTREWLRERGITVRQCYATAEIGAIAYETDAEEGLVVEEELLVEIVRPGTGDPVDPGEVGEVVVTTFSPDYPLIRFATGDLSAFLPGRSPCGRSNVRLKGWMGRADQTTKIKGMFVHPEQIAELARRHPEIHRMRLVVDNPGGQDRMVLHCEIEAGSEALDKAVAGSLREVTKLRGEVAFCAPRGLANDGKVIEDSRVY
;
A
#
# COMPACT_ATOMS: atom_id res chain seq x y z
N GLN A 1 24.77 4.95 -22.16
CA GLN A 1 24.87 6.41 -21.92
C GLN A 1 25.00 6.73 -20.44
N GLN A 2 24.09 6.29 -19.55
CA GLN A 2 24.13 6.62 -18.11
C GLN A 2 25.37 6.07 -17.41
N VAL A 3 25.74 4.81 -17.65
CA VAL A 3 26.98 4.23 -17.12
C VAL A 3 28.20 5.08 -17.49
N GLN A 4 28.26 5.53 -18.74
CA GLN A 4 29.35 6.40 -19.19
C GLN A 4 29.31 7.78 -18.53
N ALA A 5 28.13 8.34 -18.33
CA ALA A 5 27.97 9.61 -17.61
C ALA A 5 28.43 9.49 -16.15
N ILE A 6 28.07 8.39 -15.47
CA ILE A 6 28.51 8.13 -14.09
C ILE A 6 30.05 7.96 -14.03
N ALA A 7 30.62 7.20 -14.94
CA ALA A 7 32.09 7.02 -15.00
C ALA A 7 32.83 8.34 -15.19
N ASN A 8 32.29 9.24 -16.02
CA ASN A 8 32.91 10.54 -16.33
C ASN A 8 32.67 11.60 -15.25
N LEU A 9 31.42 11.73 -14.77
CA LEU A 9 31.01 12.78 -13.81
C LEU A 9 31.27 12.39 -12.35
N ARG A 10 31.44 11.09 -12.09
CA ARG A 10 31.73 10.52 -10.77
C ARG A 10 30.76 11.00 -9.65
N PRO A 11 29.41 10.95 -9.86
CA PRO A 11 28.47 11.31 -8.80
C PRO A 11 28.60 10.37 -7.60
N GLU A 12 28.37 10.87 -6.39
CA GLU A 12 28.34 10.06 -5.17
C GLU A 12 26.97 9.46 -4.91
N GLY A 13 25.90 10.12 -5.36
CA GLY A 13 24.52 9.76 -5.08
C GLY A 13 23.71 9.41 -6.31
N TYR A 14 22.76 8.50 -6.11
CA TYR A 14 21.73 8.14 -7.08
C TYR A 14 20.34 8.46 -6.52
N VAL A 15 19.47 8.98 -7.37
CA VAL A 15 18.04 9.13 -7.09
C VAL A 15 17.24 8.50 -8.22
N GLY A 16 16.32 7.58 -7.92
CA GLY A 16 15.50 6.89 -8.92
C GLY A 16 14.89 5.60 -8.40
N THR A 17 14.59 4.65 -9.30
CA THR A 17 14.03 3.36 -8.88
C THR A 17 15.11 2.36 -8.51
N PRO A 18 14.85 1.43 -7.57
CA PRO A 18 15.84 0.41 -7.18
C PRO A 18 16.17 -0.56 -8.32
N SER A 19 15.19 -0.92 -9.15
CA SER A 19 15.39 -1.81 -10.30
C SER A 19 16.33 -1.18 -11.32
N PHE A 20 16.17 0.12 -11.57
CA PHE A 20 17.00 0.82 -12.55
C PHE A 20 18.43 1.05 -12.05
N LEU A 21 18.61 1.32 -10.76
CA LEU A 21 19.96 1.35 -10.15
C LEU A 21 20.67 0.00 -10.35
N ARG A 22 19.96 -1.10 -10.13
CA ARG A 22 20.52 -2.44 -10.35
C ARG A 22 20.96 -2.63 -11.79
N ILE A 23 20.12 -2.27 -12.78
CA ILE A 23 20.45 -2.35 -14.21
C ILE A 23 21.72 -1.53 -14.53
N ILE A 24 21.85 -0.33 -13.96
CA ILE A 24 23.05 0.52 -14.15
C ILE A 24 24.31 -0.20 -13.66
N ILE A 25 24.29 -0.76 -12.45
CA ILE A 25 25.43 -1.44 -11.85
C ILE A 25 25.78 -2.72 -12.63
N GLU A 26 24.79 -3.55 -12.96
CA GLU A 26 25.01 -4.76 -13.76
C GLU A 26 25.60 -4.41 -15.13
N LYS A 27 25.14 -3.33 -15.75
CA LYS A 27 25.67 -2.87 -17.04
C LYS A 27 27.10 -2.31 -16.92
N ALA A 28 27.43 -1.68 -15.81
CA ALA A 28 28.79 -1.24 -15.53
C ALA A 28 29.73 -2.43 -15.36
N ASP A 29 29.32 -3.48 -14.63
CA ASP A 29 30.06 -4.73 -14.48
C ASP A 29 30.33 -5.39 -15.85
N GLU A 30 29.31 -5.48 -16.73
CA GLU A 30 29.44 -6.04 -18.08
C GLU A 30 30.42 -5.26 -18.97
N THR A 31 30.48 -3.94 -18.85
CA THR A 31 31.29 -3.06 -19.71
C THR A 31 32.63 -2.71 -19.11
N GLY A 32 32.91 -3.11 -17.87
CA GLY A 32 34.13 -2.74 -17.15
C GLY A 32 34.21 -1.25 -16.79
N ALA A 33 33.08 -0.54 -16.77
CA ALA A 33 33.03 0.88 -16.45
C ALA A 33 33.12 1.14 -14.94
N ASP A 34 33.92 2.14 -14.54
CA ASP A 34 34.06 2.50 -13.12
C ASP A 34 32.91 3.39 -12.62
N VAL A 35 31.97 2.79 -11.87
CA VAL A 35 30.86 3.48 -11.21
C VAL A 35 31.00 3.49 -9.69
N ARG A 36 32.16 3.18 -9.13
CA ARG A 36 32.43 3.09 -7.69
C ARG A 36 32.34 4.43 -6.96
N SER A 37 32.15 5.53 -7.66
CA SER A 37 31.83 6.81 -7.05
C SER A 37 30.43 6.81 -6.40
N LEU A 38 29.48 5.98 -6.90
CA LEU A 38 28.18 5.80 -6.29
C LEU A 38 28.32 5.09 -4.94
N SER A 39 28.12 5.82 -3.86
CA SER A 39 28.21 5.31 -2.49
C SER A 39 26.89 5.36 -1.73
N LYS A 40 25.91 6.11 -2.24
CA LYS A 40 24.58 6.29 -1.62
C LYS A 40 23.49 6.40 -2.66
N ALA A 41 22.29 5.93 -2.31
CA ALA A 41 21.11 6.02 -3.15
C ALA A 41 19.86 6.34 -2.33
N CYS A 42 18.98 7.21 -2.87
CA CYS A 42 17.61 7.38 -2.45
C CYS A 42 16.70 6.77 -3.51
N VAL A 43 15.92 5.75 -3.15
CA VAL A 43 15.09 5.02 -4.11
C VAL A 43 13.60 5.17 -3.80
N SER A 44 12.80 5.34 -4.85
CA SER A 44 11.35 5.52 -4.79
C SER A 44 10.67 4.95 -6.03
N GLY A 45 9.32 4.98 -6.06
CA GLY A 45 8.49 4.54 -7.19
C GLY A 45 8.33 3.03 -7.30
N GLU A 46 9.12 2.25 -6.58
CA GLU A 46 9.03 0.78 -6.50
C GLU A 46 9.42 0.34 -5.08
N ALA A 47 8.95 -0.84 -4.69
CA ALA A 47 9.43 -1.46 -3.46
C ALA A 47 10.93 -1.82 -3.58
N LEU A 48 11.68 -1.67 -2.49
CA LEU A 48 13.07 -2.12 -2.40
C LEU A 48 13.11 -3.50 -1.74
N PRO A 49 13.27 -4.61 -2.51
CA PRO A 49 13.41 -5.93 -1.93
C PRO A 49 14.67 -6.04 -1.07
N GLY A 50 14.59 -6.77 0.05
CA GLY A 50 15.73 -6.98 0.96
C GLY A 50 16.96 -7.53 0.25
N VAL A 51 16.77 -8.49 -0.67
CA VAL A 51 17.86 -9.06 -1.49
C VAL A 51 18.55 -8.02 -2.37
N THR A 52 17.79 -7.04 -2.91
CA THR A 52 18.36 -5.95 -3.70
C THR A 52 19.14 -4.96 -2.82
N ARG A 53 18.62 -4.66 -1.64
CA ARG A 53 19.30 -3.83 -0.64
C ARG A 53 20.64 -4.43 -0.25
N GLU A 54 20.68 -5.72 0.12
CA GLU A 54 21.92 -6.41 0.48
C GLU A 54 22.91 -6.46 -0.69
N TRP A 55 22.43 -6.77 -1.88
CA TRP A 55 23.26 -6.79 -3.09
C TRP A 55 23.93 -5.43 -3.39
N LEU A 56 23.21 -4.31 -3.14
CA LEU A 56 23.78 -2.96 -3.27
C LEU A 56 24.74 -2.63 -2.13
N ARG A 57 24.43 -3.05 -0.90
CA ARG A 57 25.28 -2.87 0.28
C ARG A 57 26.63 -3.58 0.12
N GLU A 58 26.64 -4.80 -0.41
CA GLU A 58 27.87 -5.54 -0.73
C GLU A 58 28.77 -4.82 -1.74
N ARG A 59 28.19 -3.94 -2.56
CA ARG A 59 28.89 -3.08 -3.53
C ARG A 59 29.26 -1.69 -2.98
N GLY A 60 29.09 -1.49 -1.67
CA GLY A 60 29.42 -0.24 -0.98
C GLY A 60 28.39 0.87 -1.17
N ILE A 61 27.17 0.56 -1.65
CA ILE A 61 26.11 1.55 -1.85
C ILE A 61 25.11 1.47 -0.71
N THR A 62 25.05 2.52 0.11
CA THR A 62 24.02 2.69 1.14
C THR A 62 22.72 3.16 0.49
N VAL A 63 21.63 2.38 0.64
CA VAL A 63 20.33 2.69 0.02
C VAL A 63 19.31 3.05 1.08
N ARG A 64 18.55 4.12 0.84
CA ARG A 64 17.40 4.55 1.63
C ARG A 64 16.18 4.65 0.74
N GLN A 65 15.01 4.27 1.27
CA GLN A 65 13.73 4.39 0.57
C GLN A 65 13.09 5.75 0.84
N CYS A 66 12.37 6.25 -0.16
CA CYS A 66 11.47 7.38 -0.02
C CYS A 66 10.10 6.98 -0.58
N TYR A 67 9.05 7.26 0.16
CA TYR A 67 7.68 7.19 -0.34
C TYR A 67 7.28 8.58 -0.83
N ALA A 68 6.92 8.68 -2.09
CA ALA A 68 6.60 9.93 -2.75
C ALA A 68 5.53 9.73 -3.82
N THR A 69 4.75 10.78 -4.10
CA THR A 69 3.85 10.86 -5.25
C THR A 69 4.16 12.09 -6.10
N ALA A 70 3.68 12.10 -7.34
CA ALA A 70 3.90 13.24 -8.24
C ALA A 70 3.20 14.52 -7.75
N GLU A 71 2.07 14.37 -7.07
CA GLU A 71 1.22 15.47 -6.59
C GLU A 71 1.77 16.14 -5.32
N ILE A 72 2.39 15.34 -4.44
CA ILE A 72 2.81 15.80 -3.10
C ILE A 72 4.33 15.99 -3.01
N GLY A 73 5.09 15.18 -3.76
CA GLY A 73 6.52 15.04 -3.56
C GLY A 73 6.81 13.96 -2.50
N ALA A 74 7.85 14.16 -1.69
CA ALA A 74 8.22 13.23 -0.62
C ALA A 74 7.17 13.25 0.51
N ILE A 75 6.66 12.09 0.87
CA ILE A 75 5.70 11.92 1.98
C ILE A 75 6.39 11.35 3.21
N ALA A 76 7.27 10.37 3.01
CA ALA A 76 7.99 9.73 4.10
C ALA A 76 9.31 9.14 3.60
N TYR A 77 10.29 9.06 4.46
CA TYR A 77 11.64 8.63 4.10
C TYR A 77 12.27 7.74 5.18
N GLU A 78 13.11 6.85 4.73
CA GLU A 78 13.89 5.95 5.58
C GLU A 78 15.08 6.68 6.20
N THR A 79 15.37 6.36 7.45
CA THR A 79 16.54 6.85 8.19
C THR A 79 17.55 5.72 8.40
N ASP A 80 18.67 6.01 9.07
CA ASP A 80 19.69 5.00 9.40
C ASP A 80 19.17 3.90 10.33
N ALA A 81 18.03 4.10 10.99
CA ALA A 81 17.38 3.08 11.80
C ALA A 81 16.78 1.94 10.96
N GLU A 82 16.50 2.16 9.68
CA GLU A 82 15.86 1.19 8.76
C GLU A 82 14.53 0.59 9.28
N GLU A 83 13.86 1.31 10.18
CA GLU A 83 12.60 0.91 10.81
C GLU A 83 11.44 1.78 10.33
N GLY A 84 10.87 1.43 9.18
CA GLY A 84 9.78 2.18 8.55
C GLY A 84 10.26 3.51 7.93
N LEU A 85 9.29 4.29 7.48
CA LEU A 85 9.51 5.57 6.82
C LEU A 85 8.99 6.70 7.72
N VAL A 86 9.85 7.60 8.12
CA VAL A 86 9.52 8.79 8.92
C VAL A 86 8.74 9.75 8.05
N VAL A 87 7.57 10.19 8.52
CA VAL A 87 6.72 11.15 7.80
C VAL A 87 7.39 12.52 7.79
N GLU A 88 7.31 13.19 6.65
CA GLU A 88 7.81 14.54 6.45
C GLU A 88 7.07 15.56 7.32
N GLU A 89 7.76 16.60 7.82
CA GLU A 89 7.29 17.50 8.86
C GLU A 89 6.16 18.44 8.42
N GLU A 90 6.10 18.79 7.13
CA GLU A 90 5.12 19.72 6.57
C GLU A 90 3.86 19.03 6.00
N LEU A 91 3.63 17.79 6.40
CA LEU A 91 2.49 17.00 5.98
C LEU A 91 1.69 16.46 7.16
N LEU A 92 0.37 16.41 7.00
CA LEU A 92 -0.50 15.58 7.83
C LEU A 92 -0.83 14.30 7.07
N VAL A 93 -0.42 13.15 7.60
CA VAL A 93 -0.71 11.83 7.05
C VAL A 93 -1.73 11.12 7.92
N GLU A 94 -2.75 10.58 7.30
CA GLU A 94 -3.78 9.74 7.91
C GLU A 94 -3.75 8.35 7.27
N ILE A 95 -4.12 7.33 8.03
CA ILE A 95 -4.42 6.00 7.50
C ILE A 95 -5.91 5.79 7.66
N VAL A 96 -6.61 5.55 6.54
CA VAL A 96 -8.06 5.47 6.51
C VAL A 96 -8.53 4.18 5.86
N ARG A 97 -9.76 3.80 6.17
CA ARG A 97 -10.39 2.63 5.55
C ARG A 97 -10.74 2.95 4.11
N PRO A 98 -10.25 2.18 3.13
CA PRO A 98 -10.57 2.39 1.72
C PRO A 98 -12.09 2.41 1.49
N GLY A 99 -12.55 3.38 0.71
CA GLY A 99 -13.96 3.57 0.35
C GLY A 99 -14.77 4.40 1.36
N THR A 100 -14.50 4.35 2.67
CA THR A 100 -15.20 5.20 3.66
C THR A 100 -14.45 6.49 3.98
N GLY A 101 -13.12 6.44 3.99
CA GLY A 101 -12.28 7.54 4.46
C GLY A 101 -12.26 7.71 5.98
N ASP A 102 -12.84 6.75 6.74
CA ASP A 102 -12.81 6.75 8.20
C ASP A 102 -11.42 6.32 8.70
N PRO A 103 -10.91 6.91 9.80
CA PRO A 103 -9.67 6.47 10.41
C PRO A 103 -9.71 4.98 10.77
N VAL A 104 -8.59 4.30 10.64
CA VAL A 104 -8.43 2.90 11.06
C VAL A 104 -7.88 2.82 12.49
N ASP A 105 -7.99 1.64 13.11
CA ASP A 105 -7.38 1.38 14.42
C ASP A 105 -5.84 1.46 14.35
N PRO A 106 -5.15 1.78 15.46
CA PRO A 106 -3.69 1.83 15.49
C PRO A 106 -3.05 0.52 15.02
N GLY A 107 -2.20 0.60 13.99
CA GLY A 107 -1.51 -0.53 13.38
C GLY A 107 -2.36 -1.33 12.36
N GLU A 108 -3.61 -0.98 12.16
CA GLU A 108 -4.42 -1.50 11.03
C GLU A 108 -3.91 -0.90 9.72
N VAL A 109 -3.94 -1.72 8.65
CA VAL A 109 -3.58 -1.29 7.30
C VAL A 109 -4.77 -0.58 6.65
N GLY A 110 -4.51 0.59 6.07
CA GLY A 110 -5.49 1.37 5.34
C GLY A 110 -4.86 2.19 4.23
N GLU A 111 -5.67 3.00 3.57
CA GLU A 111 -5.23 3.91 2.53
C GLU A 111 -4.51 5.13 3.13
N VAL A 112 -3.39 5.48 2.54
CA VAL A 112 -2.62 6.68 2.91
C VAL A 112 -3.32 7.91 2.35
N VAL A 113 -3.73 8.80 3.24
CA VAL A 113 -4.35 10.08 2.90
C VAL A 113 -3.45 11.20 3.41
N VAL A 114 -3.21 12.21 2.58
CA VAL A 114 -2.25 13.29 2.89
C VAL A 114 -2.89 14.65 2.74
N THR A 115 -2.64 15.52 3.73
CA THR A 115 -2.92 16.95 3.65
C THR A 115 -1.60 17.71 3.63
N THR A 116 -1.41 18.58 2.64
CA THR A 116 -0.25 19.46 2.52
C THR A 116 -0.53 20.81 3.19
N PHE A 117 0.47 21.42 3.80
CA PHE A 117 0.38 22.76 4.37
C PHE A 117 0.86 23.85 3.37
N SER A 118 1.07 23.49 2.11
CA SER A 118 1.44 24.43 1.07
C SER A 118 0.29 25.41 0.77
N PRO A 119 0.48 26.72 0.89
CA PRO A 119 -0.54 27.70 0.55
C PRO A 119 -0.77 27.81 -0.96
N ASP A 120 0.23 27.48 -1.77
CA ASP A 120 0.18 27.64 -3.23
C ASP A 120 -0.47 26.44 -3.93
N TYR A 121 -0.38 25.25 -3.33
CA TYR A 121 -0.97 24.03 -3.85
C TYR A 121 -1.52 23.18 -2.70
N PRO A 122 -2.65 23.61 -2.09
CA PRO A 122 -3.23 22.89 -0.97
C PRO A 122 -3.93 21.61 -1.43
N LEU A 123 -3.46 20.47 -0.95
CA LEU A 123 -4.17 19.19 -1.06
C LEU A 123 -4.73 18.84 0.32
N ILE A 124 -6.03 18.72 0.41
CA ILE A 124 -6.72 18.40 1.68
C ILE A 124 -7.26 16.99 1.60
N ARG A 125 -6.75 16.09 2.46
CA ARG A 125 -7.11 14.69 2.51
C ARG A 125 -7.02 14.01 1.14
N PHE A 126 -5.91 14.23 0.45
CA PHE A 126 -5.64 13.61 -0.84
C PHE A 126 -5.40 12.11 -0.66
N ALA A 127 -6.27 11.30 -1.25
CA ALA A 127 -6.16 9.84 -1.26
C ALA A 127 -5.10 9.41 -2.27
N THR A 128 -4.01 8.80 -1.79
CA THR A 128 -2.89 8.41 -2.66
C THR A 128 -3.18 7.15 -3.47
N GLY A 129 -4.18 6.37 -3.07
CA GLY A 129 -4.46 5.05 -3.62
C GLY A 129 -3.47 3.98 -3.15
N ASP A 130 -2.60 4.28 -2.19
CA ASP A 130 -1.61 3.35 -1.64
C ASP A 130 -1.99 2.90 -0.22
N LEU A 131 -1.67 1.65 0.11
CA LEU A 131 -1.87 1.08 1.43
C LEU A 131 -0.61 1.17 2.29
N SER A 132 -0.79 1.53 3.55
CA SER A 132 0.23 1.47 4.60
C SER A 132 -0.40 1.30 5.99
N ALA A 133 0.43 1.28 7.03
CA ALA A 133 0.02 1.35 8.43
C ALA A 133 1.01 2.21 9.20
N PHE A 134 0.58 2.82 10.30
CA PHE A 134 1.51 3.45 11.23
C PHE A 134 2.26 2.41 12.05
N LEU A 135 3.56 2.62 12.23
CA LEU A 135 4.37 1.88 13.20
C LEU A 135 4.21 2.48 14.59
N PRO A 136 4.06 1.65 15.62
CA PRO A 136 3.98 2.14 16.99
C PRO A 136 5.32 2.68 17.49
N GLY A 137 5.26 3.53 18.52
CA GLY A 137 6.43 4.04 19.22
C GLY A 137 7.25 5.08 18.44
N ARG A 138 8.32 5.55 19.05
CA ARG A 138 9.24 6.53 18.47
C ARG A 138 10.26 5.86 17.55
N SER A 139 10.73 6.61 16.57
CA SER A 139 11.84 6.15 15.73
C SER A 139 13.13 5.99 16.54
N PRO A 140 13.88 4.90 16.36
CA PRO A 140 15.21 4.75 16.98
C PRO A 140 16.21 5.83 16.56
N CYS A 141 15.97 6.51 15.43
CA CYS A 141 16.79 7.64 14.99
C CYS A 141 16.61 8.92 15.83
N GLY A 142 15.68 8.92 16.82
CA GLY A 142 15.40 10.05 17.72
C GLY A 142 14.35 11.04 17.21
N ARG A 143 13.85 10.92 15.99
CA ARG A 143 12.77 11.77 15.45
C ARG A 143 11.44 11.45 16.15
N SER A 144 10.64 12.48 16.39
CA SER A 144 9.32 12.36 17.04
C SER A 144 8.18 12.11 16.06
N ASN A 145 8.41 12.29 14.77
CA ASN A 145 7.43 12.08 13.71
C ASN A 145 6.91 10.64 13.68
N VAL A 146 5.66 10.47 13.30
CA VAL A 146 5.08 9.14 13.04
C VAL A 146 5.82 8.45 11.90
N ARG A 147 5.74 7.12 11.89
CA ARG A 147 6.38 6.31 10.85
C ARG A 147 5.35 5.47 10.12
N LEU A 148 5.46 5.43 8.80
CA LEU A 148 4.76 4.47 7.97
C LEU A 148 5.55 3.15 7.92
N LYS A 149 4.84 2.03 7.87
CA LYS A 149 5.44 0.69 7.71
C LYS A 149 6.13 0.52 6.35
N GLY A 150 5.76 1.36 5.38
CA GLY A 150 6.19 1.30 3.99
C GLY A 150 5.01 1.05 3.06
N TRP A 151 5.27 0.96 1.76
CA TRP A 151 4.24 0.65 0.77
C TRP A 151 3.79 -0.82 0.90
N MET A 152 2.47 -1.04 1.04
CA MET A 152 1.87 -2.35 1.28
C MET A 152 0.91 -2.78 0.16
N GLY A 153 0.90 -2.05 -0.96
CA GLY A 153 0.04 -2.32 -2.11
C GLY A 153 -0.83 -1.13 -2.49
N ARG A 154 -1.77 -1.38 -3.40
CA ARG A 154 -2.73 -0.37 -3.85
C ARG A 154 -4.06 -0.53 -3.12
N ALA A 155 -4.69 0.61 -2.80
CA ALA A 155 -6.03 0.67 -2.24
C ALA A 155 -7.12 0.46 -3.30
N ASP A 156 -6.82 0.75 -4.57
CA ASP A 156 -7.73 0.45 -5.68
C ASP A 156 -7.78 -1.07 -5.91
N GLN A 157 -8.84 -1.66 -5.39
CA GLN A 157 -9.10 -3.09 -5.40
C GLN A 157 -10.31 -3.42 -6.26
N THR A 158 -10.60 -2.56 -7.24
CA THR A 158 -11.70 -2.78 -8.17
C THR A 158 -11.53 -4.12 -8.91
N THR A 159 -12.55 -4.96 -8.89
CA THR A 159 -12.55 -6.22 -9.61
C THR A 159 -13.77 -6.36 -10.52
N LYS A 160 -13.62 -7.07 -11.64
CA LYS A 160 -14.70 -7.32 -12.60
C LYS A 160 -15.25 -8.72 -12.38
N ILE A 161 -16.53 -8.82 -12.01
CA ILE A 161 -17.22 -10.08 -11.72
C ILE A 161 -18.40 -10.22 -12.68
N LYS A 162 -18.46 -11.29 -13.47
CA LYS A 162 -19.54 -11.54 -14.44
C LYS A 162 -19.85 -10.32 -15.32
N GLY A 163 -18.81 -9.58 -15.72
CA GLY A 163 -18.94 -8.40 -16.58
C GLY A 163 -19.21 -7.08 -15.87
N MET A 164 -19.45 -7.05 -14.57
CA MET A 164 -19.71 -5.85 -13.76
C MET A 164 -18.53 -5.54 -12.85
N PHE A 165 -18.20 -4.25 -12.73
CA PHE A 165 -17.18 -3.80 -11.78
C PHE A 165 -17.76 -3.71 -10.38
N VAL A 166 -17.00 -4.21 -9.40
CA VAL A 166 -17.26 -4.03 -7.97
C VAL A 166 -16.11 -3.21 -7.39
N HIS A 167 -16.48 -2.17 -6.66
CA HIS A 167 -15.55 -1.18 -6.11
C HIS A 167 -15.54 -1.20 -4.57
N PRO A 168 -14.44 -0.80 -3.91
CA PRO A 168 -14.35 -0.70 -2.45
C PRO A 168 -15.47 0.13 -1.81
N GLU A 169 -15.94 1.19 -2.46
CA GLU A 169 -17.03 2.06 -1.99
C GLU A 169 -18.36 1.30 -1.84
N GLN A 170 -18.58 0.28 -2.66
CA GLN A 170 -19.76 -0.58 -2.55
C GLN A 170 -19.70 -1.47 -1.29
N ILE A 171 -18.51 -1.95 -0.94
CA ILE A 171 -18.31 -2.70 0.32
C ILE A 171 -18.44 -1.76 1.52
N ALA A 172 -17.93 -0.54 1.41
CA ALA A 172 -18.12 0.51 2.41
C ALA A 172 -19.60 0.86 2.64
N GLU A 173 -20.40 0.91 1.57
CA GLU A 173 -21.84 1.10 1.69
C GLU A 173 -22.52 -0.06 2.45
N LEU A 174 -22.09 -1.30 2.24
CA LEU A 174 -22.57 -2.45 3.01
C LEU A 174 -22.22 -2.32 4.50
N ALA A 175 -21.00 -1.89 4.82
CA ALA A 175 -20.57 -1.67 6.20
C ALA A 175 -21.42 -0.59 6.90
N ARG A 176 -21.79 0.49 6.20
CA ARG A 176 -22.71 1.50 6.74
C ARG A 176 -24.13 0.97 7.02
N ARG A 177 -24.62 0.04 6.20
CA ARG A 177 -25.94 -0.57 6.37
C ARG A 177 -25.99 -1.61 7.50
N HIS A 178 -24.83 -2.18 7.84
CA HIS A 178 -24.70 -3.25 8.83
C HIS A 178 -23.63 -2.89 9.87
N PRO A 179 -23.90 -1.90 10.74
CA PRO A 179 -22.92 -1.37 11.71
C PRO A 179 -22.52 -2.38 12.80
N GLU A 180 -23.26 -3.49 12.93
CA GLU A 180 -22.93 -4.62 13.81
C GLU A 180 -21.75 -5.46 13.28
N ILE A 181 -21.35 -5.29 12.02
CA ILE A 181 -20.22 -5.99 11.40
C ILE A 181 -18.98 -5.12 11.50
N HIS A 182 -17.94 -5.63 12.14
CA HIS A 182 -16.70 -4.88 12.39
C HIS A 182 -15.88 -4.62 11.13
N ARG A 183 -15.72 -5.66 10.30
CA ARG A 183 -14.98 -5.60 9.02
C ARG A 183 -15.65 -6.48 7.98
N MET A 184 -15.50 -6.08 6.73
CA MET A 184 -15.97 -6.84 5.57
C MET A 184 -14.85 -6.99 4.55
N ARG A 185 -14.80 -8.17 3.91
CA ARG A 185 -13.94 -8.45 2.74
C ARG A 185 -14.72 -9.26 1.72
N LEU A 186 -14.78 -8.76 0.49
CA LEU A 186 -15.31 -9.50 -0.64
C LEU A 186 -14.16 -10.33 -1.26
N VAL A 187 -14.30 -11.64 -1.25
CA VAL A 187 -13.37 -12.56 -1.94
C VAL A 187 -14.04 -13.04 -3.22
N VAL A 188 -13.29 -12.95 -4.32
CA VAL A 188 -13.72 -13.42 -5.63
C VAL A 188 -12.82 -14.55 -6.06
N ASP A 189 -13.39 -15.71 -6.37
CA ASP A 189 -12.71 -16.87 -6.91
C ASP A 189 -13.45 -17.43 -8.12
N ASN A 190 -12.91 -18.46 -8.76
CA ASN A 190 -13.51 -19.08 -9.95
C ASN A 190 -13.49 -20.61 -9.93
N PRO A 191 -14.05 -21.26 -8.89
CA PRO A 191 -14.09 -22.71 -8.83
C PRO A 191 -14.87 -23.28 -10.03
N GLY A 192 -14.25 -24.19 -10.77
CA GLY A 192 -14.87 -24.74 -11.98
C GLY A 192 -15.03 -23.74 -13.13
N GLY A 193 -14.25 -22.65 -13.14
CA GLY A 193 -14.25 -21.65 -14.21
C GLY A 193 -15.40 -20.63 -14.14
N GLN A 194 -16.20 -20.62 -13.08
CA GLN A 194 -17.29 -19.66 -12.88
C GLN A 194 -16.98 -18.71 -11.73
N ASP A 195 -17.14 -17.41 -11.98
CA ASP A 195 -16.96 -16.39 -10.94
C ASP A 195 -17.94 -16.62 -9.79
N ARG A 196 -17.37 -16.78 -8.59
CA ARG A 196 -18.05 -16.80 -7.31
C ARG A 196 -17.56 -15.64 -6.47
N MET A 197 -18.45 -15.00 -5.70
CA MET A 197 -18.07 -13.98 -4.72
C MET A 197 -18.66 -14.32 -3.36
N VAL A 198 -17.83 -14.18 -2.33
CA VAL A 198 -18.16 -14.41 -0.93
C VAL A 198 -17.81 -13.17 -0.13
N LEU A 199 -18.78 -12.59 0.57
CA LEU A 199 -18.57 -11.49 1.49
C LEU A 199 -18.26 -12.06 2.88
N HIS A 200 -17.00 -11.99 3.29
CA HIS A 200 -16.57 -12.34 4.62
C HIS A 200 -16.83 -11.18 5.60
N CYS A 201 -17.49 -11.46 6.71
CA CYS A 201 -17.92 -10.47 7.69
C CYS A 201 -17.40 -10.84 9.09
N GLU A 202 -16.60 -9.97 9.70
CA GLU A 202 -16.18 -10.11 11.10
C GLU A 202 -17.32 -9.66 12.04
N ILE A 203 -17.77 -10.57 12.88
CA ILE A 203 -18.85 -10.30 13.84
C ILE A 203 -18.72 -11.23 15.06
N GLU A 204 -19.17 -10.78 16.24
CA GLU A 204 -19.18 -11.59 17.46
C GLU A 204 -20.12 -12.79 17.36
N ALA A 205 -21.32 -12.58 16.81
CA ALA A 205 -22.31 -13.63 16.65
C ALA A 205 -23.14 -13.42 15.38
N GLY A 206 -22.98 -14.30 14.40
CA GLY A 206 -23.81 -14.33 13.20
C GLY A 206 -25.16 -15.00 13.43
N SER A 207 -26.15 -14.65 12.61
CA SER A 207 -27.46 -15.29 12.60
C SER A 207 -27.96 -15.50 11.16
N GLU A 208 -28.85 -16.44 10.95
CA GLU A 208 -29.47 -16.68 9.63
C GLU A 208 -30.27 -15.45 9.13
N ALA A 209 -30.85 -14.69 10.04
CA ALA A 209 -31.58 -13.47 9.69
C ALA A 209 -30.61 -12.39 9.17
N LEU A 210 -29.44 -12.23 9.82
CA LEU A 210 -28.41 -11.30 9.41
C LEU A 210 -27.76 -11.74 8.07
N ASP A 211 -27.50 -13.04 7.89
CA ASP A 211 -27.01 -13.58 6.63
C ASP A 211 -27.91 -13.15 5.45
N LYS A 212 -29.21 -13.39 5.56
CA LYS A 212 -30.19 -12.99 4.54
C LYS A 212 -30.24 -11.48 4.31
N ALA A 213 -30.13 -10.67 5.38
CA ALA A 213 -30.13 -9.21 5.28
C ALA A 213 -28.87 -8.70 4.56
N VAL A 214 -27.69 -9.20 4.92
CA VAL A 214 -26.42 -8.85 4.30
C VAL A 214 -26.37 -9.30 2.84
N ALA A 215 -26.79 -10.54 2.53
CA ALA A 215 -26.87 -11.04 1.15
C ALA A 215 -27.85 -10.22 0.28
N GLY A 216 -28.95 -9.78 0.86
CA GLY A 216 -29.90 -8.86 0.22
C GLY A 216 -29.26 -7.52 -0.12
N SER A 217 -28.60 -6.91 0.86
CA SER A 217 -27.86 -5.65 0.67
C SER A 217 -26.73 -5.79 -0.35
N LEU A 218 -25.95 -6.87 -0.30
CA LEU A 218 -24.89 -7.17 -1.27
C LEU A 218 -25.44 -7.18 -2.69
N ARG A 219 -26.55 -7.88 -2.91
CA ARG A 219 -27.19 -7.93 -4.22
C ARG A 219 -27.74 -6.57 -4.65
N GLU A 220 -28.31 -5.80 -3.75
CA GLU A 220 -28.82 -4.47 -4.05
C GLU A 220 -27.72 -3.50 -4.48
N VAL A 221 -26.60 -3.48 -3.74
CA VAL A 221 -25.48 -2.55 -3.96
C VAL A 221 -24.63 -2.94 -5.17
N THR A 222 -24.29 -4.22 -5.32
CA THR A 222 -23.42 -4.68 -6.40
C THR A 222 -24.16 -5.11 -7.68
N LYS A 223 -25.48 -5.32 -7.61
CA LYS A 223 -26.32 -5.95 -8.64
C LYS A 223 -25.95 -7.40 -8.95
N LEU A 224 -25.10 -8.00 -8.12
CA LEU A 224 -24.64 -9.37 -8.23
C LEU A 224 -25.12 -10.22 -7.05
N ARG A 225 -25.29 -11.51 -7.25
CA ARG A 225 -25.56 -12.47 -6.17
C ARG A 225 -24.20 -12.97 -5.64
N GLY A 226 -24.04 -12.94 -4.33
CA GLY A 226 -22.90 -13.48 -3.61
C GLY A 226 -23.34 -14.22 -2.35
N GLU A 227 -22.41 -14.97 -1.80
CA GLU A 227 -22.53 -15.67 -0.53
C GLU A 227 -22.05 -14.76 0.61
N VAL A 228 -22.49 -15.01 1.84
CA VAL A 228 -22.00 -14.35 3.06
C VAL A 228 -21.37 -15.40 3.96
N ALA A 229 -20.23 -15.07 4.55
CA ALA A 229 -19.54 -15.95 5.49
C ALA A 229 -19.17 -15.13 6.75
N PHE A 230 -19.61 -15.56 7.91
CA PHE A 230 -19.24 -14.94 9.17
C PHE A 230 -17.96 -15.53 9.72
N CYS A 231 -17.10 -14.67 10.27
CA CYS A 231 -15.90 -15.05 11.01
C CYS A 231 -15.82 -14.24 12.32
N ALA A 232 -15.05 -14.76 13.27
CA ALA A 232 -14.79 -14.07 14.52
C ALA A 232 -14.04 -12.75 14.29
N PRO A 233 -14.15 -11.77 15.19
CA PRO A 233 -13.37 -10.55 15.13
C PRO A 233 -11.87 -10.84 15.01
N ARG A 234 -11.18 -10.09 14.17
CA ARG A 234 -9.77 -10.28 13.75
C ARG A 234 -9.52 -11.59 12.97
N GLY A 235 -10.56 -12.20 12.41
CA GLY A 235 -10.45 -13.39 11.55
C GLY A 235 -9.98 -13.08 10.12
N LEU A 236 -10.16 -11.84 9.66
CA LEU A 236 -9.66 -11.39 8.36
C LEU A 236 -8.21 -10.92 8.46
N ALA A 237 -7.42 -11.16 7.41
CA ALA A 237 -6.04 -10.71 7.36
C ALA A 237 -5.95 -9.17 7.46
N ASN A 238 -4.94 -8.68 8.18
CA ASN A 238 -4.67 -7.24 8.31
C ASN A 238 -3.74 -6.79 7.18
N ASP A 239 -4.25 -6.75 5.95
CA ASP A 239 -3.53 -6.39 4.72
C ASP A 239 -4.18 -5.22 3.96
N GLY A 240 -5.22 -4.59 4.54
CA GLY A 240 -5.96 -3.46 3.96
C GLY A 240 -6.85 -3.82 2.77
N LYS A 241 -6.98 -5.10 2.43
CA LYS A 241 -7.85 -5.50 1.33
C LYS A 241 -9.31 -5.55 1.77
N VAL A 242 -10.16 -4.82 1.07
CA VAL A 242 -11.63 -4.92 1.16
C VAL A 242 -12.21 -5.75 0.02
N ILE A 243 -11.48 -5.88 -1.11
CA ILE A 243 -11.77 -6.81 -2.20
C ILE A 243 -10.50 -7.62 -2.47
N GLU A 244 -10.64 -8.92 -2.57
CA GLU A 244 -9.57 -9.86 -2.91
C GLU A 244 -9.98 -10.68 -4.12
N ASP A 245 -9.23 -10.55 -5.22
CA ASP A 245 -9.40 -11.38 -6.41
C ASP A 245 -8.38 -12.52 -6.37
N SER A 246 -8.85 -13.72 -6.09
CA SER A 246 -8.06 -14.94 -5.99
C SER A 246 -8.31 -15.92 -7.13
N ARG A 247 -8.88 -15.43 -8.24
CA ARG A 247 -9.12 -16.25 -9.44
C ARG A 247 -7.80 -16.69 -10.06
N VAL A 248 -7.79 -17.92 -10.55
CA VAL A 248 -6.67 -18.50 -11.30
C VAL A 248 -7.09 -18.62 -12.77
N TYR A 249 -6.26 -18.11 -13.68
CA TYR A 249 -6.47 -18.12 -15.14
C TYR A 249 -5.42 -18.99 -15.84
#